data_a2608033a0125e7b691a803b2b0d8cc5
#
_entry.id   a2608033a0125e7b691a803b2b0d8cc5
#
_cell.length_a   1.000
_cell.length_b   1.000
_cell.length_c   1.000
_cell.angle_alpha   90.00
_cell.angle_beta   90.00
_cell.angle_gamma   90.00
#
_symmetry.space_group_name_H-M   'P 1'
#
loop_
_entity.id
_entity.type
_entity.pdbx_description
1 polymer ?
#
loop_
_entity_poly.entity_id
_entity_poly.type
_entity_poly.pdbx_seq_one_letter_code
_entity_poly.pdbx_strand_id
1 'polypeptide(L)'
;MQHLGAKLACSLVFHGDVQGAGKSWLFDDIMGQIYGEHGGHYGQEDLETIYTANRSAKLYGAFEEVFNNQQKYSNSGKIKNMVTRKTHRIERKFVDAMDEANHINCVFTSNEAQPYKLDENDRRACVVSPQKRLPDDLKQALEEEIANGGVQAFYSLLMSLPLMLDYEYVLDEETGLYNKVVHREKPIRFHANTEAIMTEAKKLVISFGRFTWQTFFYQLQNGEIDGVVFGCCRPEDIYQLYLWWCKKNHEKEHYSRSKFLNHIKTKMYYEKRWCRCPSSNQPTKKYQAWIFVPKDLHIPDDWHEMDVMGTQVLRFETAVRQLVNRFDD
;
A
#
# COMPACT_ATOMS: atom_id res chain seq x y z
N MET A 1 -17.19 18.67 -3.80
CA MET A 1 -17.85 19.96 -3.64
C MET A 1 -17.93 20.73 -4.97
N GLN A 2 -16.83 21.24 -5.52
CA GLN A 2 -16.85 22.04 -6.77
C GLN A 2 -17.42 21.27 -8.00
N HIS A 3 -17.32 19.94 -8.01
CA HIS A 3 -17.97 19.07 -8.98
C HIS A 3 -18.92 18.14 -8.26
N LEU A 4 -20.18 18.54 -8.12
CA LEU A 4 -21.21 17.76 -7.48
C LEU A 4 -21.39 16.41 -8.19
N GLY A 5 -21.44 15.34 -7.42
CA GLY A 5 -21.59 13.98 -7.92
C GLY A 5 -20.33 13.37 -8.53
N ALA A 6 -19.20 14.08 -8.57
CA ALA A 6 -17.94 13.49 -9.01
C ALA A 6 -17.48 12.42 -8.02
N LYS A 7 -17.17 11.24 -8.54
CA LYS A 7 -16.66 10.10 -7.78
C LYS A 7 -15.17 9.96 -8.01
N LEU A 8 -14.38 10.04 -6.94
CA LEU A 8 -12.96 9.74 -6.97
C LEU A 8 -12.75 8.22 -6.91
N ALA A 9 -11.79 7.72 -7.67
CA ALA A 9 -11.37 6.32 -7.61
C ALA A 9 -10.37 6.04 -6.48
N CYS A 10 -10.14 7.03 -5.61
CA CYS A 10 -9.30 6.93 -4.43
C CYS A 10 -10.03 7.42 -3.18
N SER A 11 -9.52 7.03 -2.03
CA SER A 11 -10.03 7.39 -0.70
C SER A 11 -8.90 7.91 0.18
N LEU A 12 -9.24 8.71 1.18
CA LEU A 12 -8.35 9.07 2.27
C LEU A 12 -8.41 8.01 3.37
N VAL A 13 -7.26 7.66 3.91
CA VAL A 13 -7.14 6.75 5.04
C VAL A 13 -6.28 7.41 6.12
N PHE A 14 -6.90 7.78 7.22
CA PHE A 14 -6.21 8.33 8.37
C PHE A 14 -6.06 7.24 9.43
N HIS A 15 -4.83 6.81 9.67
CA HIS A 15 -4.56 5.78 10.66
C HIS A 15 -3.45 6.21 11.62
N GLY A 16 -3.40 5.59 12.80
CA GLY A 16 -2.35 5.76 13.77
C GLY A 16 -2.88 5.79 15.19
N ASP A 17 -2.02 5.42 16.12
CA ASP A 17 -2.27 5.29 17.55
C ASP A 17 -2.38 6.63 18.28
N VAL A 18 -2.04 7.74 17.61
CA VAL A 18 -2.14 9.09 18.21
C VAL A 18 -3.60 9.49 18.35
N GLN A 19 -4.09 9.42 19.59
CA GLN A 19 -5.41 9.91 19.95
C GLN A 19 -5.39 11.46 20.09
N GLY A 20 -6.54 12.09 19.78
CA GLY A 20 -6.66 13.55 19.86
C GLY A 20 -5.92 14.30 18.75
N ALA A 21 -5.63 13.65 17.62
CA ALA A 21 -5.06 14.30 16.44
C ALA A 21 -6.09 15.04 15.58
N GLY A 22 -7.37 15.11 16.01
CA GLY A 22 -8.44 15.81 15.30
C GLY A 22 -9.06 15.06 14.13
N LYS A 23 -8.83 13.74 14.00
CA LYS A 23 -9.36 12.91 12.87
C LYS A 23 -10.88 12.98 12.77
N SER A 24 -11.60 12.55 13.81
CA SER A 24 -13.06 12.55 13.84
C SER A 24 -13.62 13.97 13.71
N TRP A 25 -13.00 14.91 14.37
CA TRP A 25 -13.43 16.30 14.30
C TRP A 25 -13.47 16.86 12.87
N LEU A 26 -12.38 16.65 12.11
CA LEU A 26 -12.34 17.10 10.70
C LEU A 26 -13.41 16.38 9.86
N PHE A 27 -13.53 15.06 9.99
CA PHE A 27 -14.33 14.26 9.07
C PHE A 27 -15.79 14.17 9.47
N ASP A 28 -16.10 14.20 10.76
CA ASP A 28 -17.46 14.08 11.25
C ASP A 28 -18.08 15.45 11.50
N ASP A 29 -17.43 16.28 12.33
CA ASP A 29 -18.01 17.56 12.72
C ASP A 29 -17.96 18.59 11.59
N ILE A 30 -16.82 18.76 10.92
CA ILE A 30 -16.67 19.81 9.89
C ILE A 30 -17.23 19.32 8.55
N MET A 31 -16.74 18.21 8.04
CA MET A 31 -17.17 17.70 6.73
C MET A 31 -18.61 17.18 6.77
N GLY A 32 -19.05 16.60 7.90
CA GLY A 32 -20.44 16.21 8.13
C GLY A 32 -21.38 17.39 8.02
N GLN A 33 -21.07 18.54 8.60
CA GLN A 33 -21.87 19.76 8.46
C GLN A 33 -21.91 20.29 7.02
N ILE A 34 -20.78 20.23 6.31
CA ILE A 34 -20.70 20.71 4.91
C ILE A 34 -21.56 19.86 3.98
N TYR A 35 -21.59 18.55 4.17
CA TYR A 35 -22.39 17.66 3.33
C TYR A 35 -23.82 17.48 3.81
N GLY A 36 -24.11 17.75 5.09
CA GLY A 36 -25.44 17.62 5.67
C GLY A 36 -26.07 16.25 5.40
N GLU A 37 -27.28 16.21 4.87
CA GLU A 37 -28.00 14.98 4.54
C GLU A 37 -27.29 14.11 3.49
N HIS A 38 -26.38 14.66 2.70
CA HIS A 38 -25.57 13.94 1.71
C HIS A 38 -24.27 13.38 2.30
N GLY A 39 -23.97 13.62 3.57
CA GLY A 39 -22.95 12.96 4.35
C GLY A 39 -23.46 11.67 5.00
N GLY A 40 -22.56 10.73 5.28
CA GLY A 40 -22.88 9.51 6.01
C GLY A 40 -21.74 9.14 6.97
N HIS A 41 -22.12 8.66 8.16
CA HIS A 41 -21.21 8.05 9.13
C HIS A 41 -21.44 6.56 9.16
N TYR A 42 -20.40 5.79 9.07
CA TYR A 42 -20.46 4.34 8.92
C TYR A 42 -19.45 3.67 9.86
N GLY A 43 -19.94 2.71 10.64
CA GLY A 43 -19.12 1.82 11.45
C GLY A 43 -18.90 0.46 10.79
N GLN A 44 -18.28 -0.43 11.56
CA GLN A 44 -18.04 -1.81 11.14
C GLN A 44 -19.34 -2.53 10.72
N GLU A 45 -20.42 -2.34 11.47
CA GLU A 45 -21.72 -2.99 11.22
C GLU A 45 -22.31 -2.58 9.86
N ASP A 46 -22.09 -1.33 9.43
CA ASP A 46 -22.54 -0.83 8.13
C ASP A 46 -21.82 -1.49 6.95
N LEU A 47 -20.59 -1.97 7.14
CA LEU A 47 -19.89 -2.76 6.13
C LEU A 47 -20.34 -4.22 6.08
N GLU A 48 -20.83 -4.75 7.17
CA GLU A 48 -21.23 -6.16 7.31
C GLU A 48 -22.69 -6.40 6.94
N THR A 49 -23.54 -5.42 7.18
CA THR A 49 -24.97 -5.52 6.86
C THR A 49 -25.25 -5.68 5.37
N ILE A 50 -26.30 -6.43 5.08
CA ILE A 50 -26.85 -6.50 3.71
C ILE A 50 -27.70 -5.27 3.37
N TYR A 51 -28.24 -4.59 4.40
CA TYR A 51 -29.10 -3.41 4.21
C TYR A 51 -28.23 -2.16 4.04
N THR A 52 -28.35 -1.52 2.88
CA THR A 52 -27.48 -0.41 2.47
C THR A 52 -28.27 0.87 2.20
N ALA A 53 -29.49 0.96 2.69
CA ALA A 53 -30.38 2.11 2.49
C ALA A 53 -29.77 3.44 2.96
N ASN A 54 -28.95 3.42 4.01
CA ASN A 54 -28.22 4.56 4.55
C ASN A 54 -27.15 5.13 3.61
N ARG A 55 -26.83 4.43 2.51
CA ARG A 55 -25.88 4.87 1.47
C ARG A 55 -26.54 5.56 0.28
N SER A 56 -27.88 5.50 0.20
CA SER A 56 -28.63 6.14 -0.89
C SER A 56 -28.46 7.66 -0.85
N ALA A 57 -28.30 8.28 -2.03
CA ALA A 57 -28.12 9.72 -2.21
C ALA A 57 -26.95 10.36 -1.43
N LYS A 58 -25.91 9.60 -1.10
CA LYS A 58 -24.73 10.10 -0.38
C LYS A 58 -23.60 10.49 -1.33
N LEU A 59 -22.94 11.60 -1.00
CA LEU A 59 -21.76 12.14 -1.70
C LEU A 59 -20.46 11.93 -0.91
N TYR A 60 -20.60 11.84 0.39
CA TYR A 60 -19.51 11.73 1.36
C TYR A 60 -19.79 10.62 2.36
N GLY A 61 -18.76 9.86 2.73
CA GLY A 61 -18.85 8.83 3.75
C GLY A 61 -17.61 8.78 4.63
N ALA A 62 -17.79 9.04 5.92
CA ALA A 62 -16.79 8.81 6.96
C ALA A 62 -16.98 7.40 7.54
N PHE A 63 -15.94 6.58 7.45
CA PHE A 63 -15.91 5.20 7.91
C PHE A 63 -14.96 5.09 9.09
N GLU A 64 -15.51 4.90 10.31
CA GLU A 64 -14.75 4.84 11.55
C GLU A 64 -14.55 3.40 12.02
N GLU A 65 -13.33 3.09 12.42
CA GLU A 65 -12.93 1.81 13.04
C GLU A 65 -13.45 0.57 12.29
N VAL A 66 -13.60 0.69 10.97
CA VAL A 66 -14.17 -0.37 10.11
C VAL A 66 -13.22 -1.53 9.85
N PHE A 67 -12.06 -1.55 10.48
CA PHE A 67 -10.99 -2.50 10.26
C PHE A 67 -10.71 -3.35 11.49
N ASN A 68 -11.57 -4.34 11.75
CA ASN A 68 -11.33 -5.31 12.80
C ASN A 68 -10.30 -6.36 12.36
N ASN A 69 -9.38 -6.75 13.27
CA ASN A 69 -8.28 -7.69 13.02
C ASN A 69 -8.72 -9.05 12.47
N GLN A 70 -9.91 -9.53 12.84
CA GLN A 70 -10.41 -10.84 12.42
C GLN A 70 -10.95 -10.86 10.96
N GLN A 71 -11.31 -9.72 10.38
CA GLN A 71 -12.00 -9.63 9.09
C GLN A 71 -11.25 -8.81 8.02
N LYS A 72 -9.97 -8.49 8.25
CA LYS A 72 -9.15 -7.67 7.35
C LYS A 72 -9.18 -8.12 5.89
N TYR A 73 -9.30 -9.43 5.65
CA TYR A 73 -9.32 -9.99 4.31
C TYR A 73 -10.70 -9.94 3.65
N SER A 74 -11.78 -10.17 4.40
CA SER A 74 -13.14 -10.21 3.85
C SER A 74 -13.65 -8.80 3.47
N ASN A 75 -13.29 -7.79 4.25
CA ASN A 75 -13.73 -6.42 4.01
C ASN A 75 -12.93 -5.69 2.94
N SER A 76 -11.70 -6.11 2.65
CA SER A 76 -10.87 -5.48 1.60
C SER A 76 -11.57 -5.44 0.24
N GLY A 77 -12.28 -6.49 -0.15
CA GLY A 77 -13.05 -6.52 -1.40
C GLY A 77 -14.22 -5.56 -1.41
N LYS A 78 -14.96 -5.46 -0.30
CA LYS A 78 -16.10 -4.54 -0.14
C LYS A 78 -15.64 -3.09 -0.22
N ILE A 79 -14.55 -2.74 0.47
CA ILE A 79 -13.95 -1.40 0.46
C ILE A 79 -13.47 -1.04 -0.95
N LYS A 80 -12.72 -1.93 -1.61
CA LYS A 80 -12.27 -1.73 -3.00
C LYS A 80 -13.44 -1.43 -3.93
N ASN A 81 -14.53 -2.18 -3.80
CA ASN A 81 -15.75 -1.98 -4.58
C ASN A 81 -16.42 -0.63 -4.27
N MET A 82 -16.51 -0.27 -2.99
CA MET A 82 -17.12 0.99 -2.55
C MET A 82 -16.36 2.20 -3.09
N VAL A 83 -15.03 2.15 -3.09
CA VAL A 83 -14.19 3.23 -3.60
C VAL A 83 -14.26 3.34 -5.13
N THR A 84 -14.32 2.22 -5.88
CA THR A 84 -14.09 2.26 -7.33
C THR A 84 -15.33 2.00 -8.20
N ARG A 85 -16.37 1.33 -7.69
CA ARG A 85 -17.55 1.04 -8.49
C ARG A 85 -18.36 2.30 -8.81
N LYS A 86 -18.84 2.40 -10.03
CA LYS A 86 -19.71 3.50 -10.49
C LYS A 86 -21.15 3.36 -10.02
N THR A 87 -21.55 2.16 -9.65
CA THR A 87 -22.89 1.86 -9.11
C THR A 87 -22.74 1.05 -7.82
N HIS A 88 -23.70 1.18 -6.95
CA HIS A 88 -23.85 0.36 -5.77
C HIS A 88 -25.30 -0.13 -5.62
N ARG A 89 -25.43 -1.30 -5.02
CA ARG A 89 -26.74 -1.90 -4.77
C ARG A 89 -27.29 -1.36 -3.46
N ILE A 90 -28.51 -0.80 -3.52
CA ILE A 90 -29.25 -0.33 -2.36
C ILE A 90 -30.28 -1.38 -1.99
N GLU A 91 -30.11 -1.96 -0.81
CA GLU A 91 -31.01 -2.95 -0.24
C GLU A 91 -31.76 -2.36 0.95
N ARG A 92 -33.09 -2.44 0.88
CA ARG A 92 -34.02 -2.00 1.92
C ARG A 92 -34.78 -3.20 2.43
N LYS A 93 -35.17 -3.17 3.69
CA LYS A 93 -36.00 -4.22 4.27
C LYS A 93 -37.38 -4.24 3.61
N PHE A 94 -37.81 -5.39 3.12
CA PHE A 94 -39.09 -5.60 2.46
C PHE A 94 -39.30 -4.81 1.13
N VAL A 95 -38.24 -4.37 0.50
CA VAL A 95 -38.30 -3.69 -0.80
C VAL A 95 -37.26 -4.33 -1.71
N ASP A 96 -37.62 -4.45 -3.01
CA ASP A 96 -36.68 -4.96 -4.00
C ASP A 96 -35.42 -4.10 -4.05
N ALA A 97 -34.27 -4.77 -4.12
CA ALA A 97 -32.99 -4.09 -4.22
C ALA A 97 -32.86 -3.36 -5.56
N MET A 98 -32.31 -2.17 -5.54
CA MET A 98 -32.09 -1.35 -6.73
C MET A 98 -30.63 -0.94 -6.86
N ASP A 99 -30.16 -0.76 -8.09
CA ASP A 99 -28.85 -0.19 -8.34
C ASP A 99 -28.95 1.34 -8.45
N GLU A 100 -28.05 2.02 -7.75
CA GLU A 100 -27.94 3.48 -7.74
C GLU A 100 -26.53 3.89 -8.17
N ALA A 101 -26.40 5.07 -8.78
CA ALA A 101 -25.08 5.64 -9.08
C ALA A 101 -24.31 5.91 -7.78
N ASN A 102 -23.08 5.45 -7.72
CA ASN A 102 -22.23 5.62 -6.54
C ASN A 102 -21.44 6.94 -6.61
N HIS A 103 -21.86 7.90 -5.81
CA HIS A 103 -21.21 9.21 -5.67
C HIS A 103 -20.43 9.36 -4.36
N ILE A 104 -20.39 8.32 -3.51
CA ILE A 104 -19.78 8.39 -2.17
C ILE A 104 -18.26 8.47 -2.29
N ASN A 105 -17.69 9.61 -1.90
CA ASN A 105 -16.25 9.74 -1.68
C ASN A 105 -15.93 9.36 -0.24
N CYS A 106 -15.09 8.34 -0.06
CA CYS A 106 -14.86 7.69 1.21
C CYS A 106 -13.64 8.26 1.94
N VAL A 107 -13.79 8.47 3.23
CA VAL A 107 -12.69 8.67 4.18
C VAL A 107 -12.75 7.54 5.21
N PHE A 108 -11.61 6.96 5.52
CA PHE A 108 -11.48 5.90 6.51
C PHE A 108 -10.61 6.38 7.65
N THR A 109 -11.05 6.19 8.88
CA THR A 109 -10.27 6.47 10.09
C THR A 109 -10.06 5.19 10.88
N SER A 110 -8.86 5.03 11.46
CA SER A 110 -8.54 3.89 12.30
C SER A 110 -7.43 4.21 13.28
N ASN A 111 -7.50 3.63 14.47
CA ASN A 111 -6.43 3.66 15.47
C ASN A 111 -5.48 2.46 15.33
N GLU A 112 -5.77 1.53 14.45
CA GLU A 112 -4.93 0.36 14.19
C GLU A 112 -3.70 0.72 13.34
N ALA A 113 -2.54 0.15 13.68
CA ALA A 113 -1.31 0.29 12.89
C ALA A 113 -1.46 -0.25 11.46
N GLN A 114 -2.33 -1.26 11.29
CA GLN A 114 -2.69 -1.84 10.01
C GLN A 114 -4.21 -1.79 9.82
N PRO A 115 -4.75 -0.68 9.31
CA PRO A 115 -6.19 -0.51 9.16
C PRO A 115 -6.81 -1.57 8.23
N TYR A 116 -6.20 -1.86 7.10
CA TYR A 116 -6.57 -2.96 6.19
C TYR A 116 -5.40 -3.34 5.30
N LYS A 117 -5.52 -4.52 4.66
CA LYS A 117 -4.46 -4.99 3.77
C LYS A 117 -4.40 -4.15 2.50
N LEU A 118 -3.29 -3.47 2.31
CA LEU A 118 -2.93 -2.80 1.06
C LEU A 118 -1.97 -3.65 0.24
N ASP A 119 -2.23 -3.73 -1.04
CA ASP A 119 -1.30 -4.34 -2.00
C ASP A 119 -0.18 -3.34 -2.34
N GLU A 120 1.00 -3.82 -2.75
CA GLU A 120 2.15 -2.96 -3.10
C GLU A 120 1.83 -1.89 -4.16
N ASN A 121 0.94 -2.23 -5.09
CA ASN A 121 0.49 -1.34 -6.18
C ASN A 121 -0.93 -0.83 -5.96
N ASP A 122 -1.39 -0.70 -4.71
CA ASP A 122 -2.72 -0.15 -4.47
C ASP A 122 -2.74 1.34 -4.82
N ARG A 123 -3.60 1.71 -5.77
CA ARG A 123 -3.79 3.08 -6.26
C ARG A 123 -4.97 3.82 -5.63
N ARG A 124 -5.69 3.16 -4.69
CA ARG A 124 -6.96 3.66 -4.16
C ARG A 124 -6.83 4.38 -2.83
N ALA A 125 -5.85 4.01 -2.03
CA ALA A 125 -5.69 4.55 -0.68
C ALA A 125 -4.60 5.63 -0.63
N CYS A 126 -5.00 6.86 -0.31
CA CYS A 126 -4.08 7.90 0.13
C CYS A 126 -3.99 7.82 1.65
N VAL A 127 -2.89 7.29 2.16
CA VAL A 127 -2.72 7.00 3.58
C VAL A 127 -1.98 8.13 4.27
N VAL A 128 -2.55 8.63 5.37
CA VAL A 128 -1.98 9.67 6.22
C VAL A 128 -1.93 9.16 7.65
N SER A 129 -0.81 9.38 8.33
CA SER A 129 -0.65 9.05 9.74
C SER A 129 -0.28 10.31 10.52
N PRO A 130 -1.21 10.91 11.27
CA PRO A 130 -0.91 12.03 12.16
C PRO A 130 0.12 11.60 13.21
N GLN A 131 1.18 12.39 13.36
CA GLN A 131 2.30 12.05 14.26
C GLN A 131 2.21 12.75 15.62
N LYS A 132 1.30 13.72 15.77
CA LYS A 132 1.19 14.52 16.97
C LYS A 132 -0.27 14.75 17.35
N ARG A 133 -0.52 14.79 18.65
CA ARG A 133 -1.79 15.26 19.19
C ARG A 133 -1.96 16.74 18.88
N LEU A 134 -3.19 17.18 18.65
CA LEU A 134 -3.52 18.59 18.54
C LEU A 134 -3.28 19.27 19.89
N PRO A 135 -2.49 20.36 19.95
CA PRO A 135 -2.32 21.15 21.17
C PRO A 135 -3.65 21.67 21.72
N ASP A 136 -3.78 21.72 23.05
CA ASP A 136 -5.07 22.05 23.67
C ASP A 136 -5.50 23.53 23.41
N ASP A 137 -4.55 24.45 23.29
CA ASP A 137 -4.78 25.85 22.90
C ASP A 137 -5.29 25.95 21.45
N LEU A 138 -4.69 25.20 20.52
CA LEU A 138 -5.15 25.15 19.14
C LEU A 138 -6.52 24.51 19.05
N LYS A 139 -6.77 23.47 19.84
CA LYS A 139 -8.06 22.79 19.89
C LYS A 139 -9.16 23.77 20.30
N GLN A 140 -8.95 24.53 21.40
CA GLN A 140 -9.90 25.52 21.88
C GLN A 140 -10.14 26.62 20.82
N ALA A 141 -9.09 27.11 20.18
CA ALA A 141 -9.22 28.16 19.15
C ALA A 141 -10.05 27.63 17.94
N LEU A 142 -9.85 26.40 17.55
CA LEU A 142 -10.65 25.76 16.47
C LEU A 142 -12.12 25.53 16.88
N GLU A 143 -12.39 25.14 18.12
CA GLU A 143 -13.75 25.01 18.65
C GLU A 143 -14.49 26.37 18.61
N GLU A 144 -13.82 27.43 19.02
CA GLU A 144 -14.36 28.82 18.97
C GLU A 144 -14.59 29.25 17.50
N GLU A 145 -13.66 28.97 16.60
CA GLU A 145 -13.79 29.29 15.18
C GLU A 145 -14.97 28.54 14.53
N ILE A 146 -15.10 27.25 14.79
CA ILE A 146 -16.20 26.42 14.29
C ILE A 146 -17.55 26.98 14.77
N ALA A 147 -17.66 27.33 16.06
CA ALA A 147 -18.87 27.89 16.63
C ALA A 147 -19.24 29.27 16.04
N ASN A 148 -18.25 30.01 15.54
CA ASN A 148 -18.41 31.38 15.01
C ASN A 148 -18.38 31.44 13.46
N GLY A 149 -18.76 30.37 12.78
CA GLY A 149 -18.88 30.36 11.31
C GLY A 149 -17.65 29.83 10.57
N GLY A 150 -16.73 29.20 11.27
CA GLY A 150 -15.52 28.62 10.68
C GLY A 150 -15.81 27.54 9.63
N VAL A 151 -16.89 26.75 9.80
CA VAL A 151 -17.30 25.75 8.81
C VAL A 151 -17.69 26.42 7.49
N GLN A 152 -18.44 27.52 7.53
CA GLN A 152 -18.82 28.28 6.35
C GLN A 152 -17.63 28.94 5.65
N ALA A 153 -16.69 29.48 6.45
CA ALA A 153 -15.45 30.04 5.95
C ALA A 153 -14.58 28.96 5.28
N PHE A 154 -14.45 27.79 5.91
CA PHE A 154 -13.72 26.63 5.35
C PHE A 154 -14.38 26.13 4.06
N TYR A 155 -15.72 26.03 4.04
CA TYR A 155 -16.45 25.69 2.80
C TYR A 155 -16.16 26.69 1.68
N SER A 156 -16.20 27.99 1.96
CA SER A 156 -15.90 29.06 1.00
C SER A 156 -14.46 28.95 0.48
N LEU A 157 -13.51 28.67 1.36
CA LEU A 157 -12.11 28.38 0.99
C LEU A 157 -12.04 27.20 0.03
N LEU A 158 -12.66 26.05 0.38
CA LEU A 158 -12.65 24.86 -0.47
C LEU A 158 -13.28 25.10 -1.85
N MET A 159 -14.30 25.95 -1.93
CA MET A 159 -14.93 26.31 -3.20
C MET A 159 -14.05 27.25 -4.05
N SER A 160 -13.20 28.06 -3.42
CA SER A 160 -12.31 29.00 -4.11
C SER A 160 -10.96 28.36 -4.51
N LEU A 161 -10.58 27.23 -3.92
CA LEU A 161 -9.33 26.57 -4.26
C LEU A 161 -9.31 26.14 -5.73
N PRO A 162 -8.26 26.45 -6.49
CA PRO A 162 -8.09 25.89 -7.82
C PRO A 162 -7.96 24.37 -7.71
N LEU A 163 -8.85 23.63 -8.38
CA LEU A 163 -8.99 22.17 -8.25
C LEU A 163 -7.77 21.38 -8.68
N MET A 164 -7.01 21.89 -9.60
CA MET A 164 -5.70 21.36 -9.96
C MET A 164 -4.89 22.50 -10.55
N LEU A 165 -3.71 22.68 -10.05
CA LEU A 165 -2.70 23.42 -10.80
C LEU A 165 -2.03 22.39 -11.69
N ASP A 166 -2.11 22.59 -13.02
CA ASP A 166 -1.24 21.88 -13.94
C ASP A 166 0.18 22.40 -13.68
N TYR A 167 0.91 21.69 -12.87
CA TYR A 167 2.27 22.04 -12.48
C TYR A 167 3.18 20.83 -12.62
N GLU A 168 4.39 21.09 -12.95
CA GLU A 168 5.48 20.12 -12.84
C GLU A 168 6.56 20.65 -11.89
N TYR A 169 7.30 19.73 -11.30
CA TYR A 169 8.52 20.08 -10.58
C TYR A 169 9.70 19.91 -11.52
N VAL A 170 10.32 21.03 -11.86
CA VAL A 170 11.51 21.05 -12.74
C VAL A 170 12.74 21.20 -11.85
N LEU A 171 13.73 20.34 -12.05
CA LEU A 171 15.02 20.46 -11.37
C LEU A 171 15.73 21.71 -11.88
N ASP A 172 16.04 22.59 -10.98
CA ASP A 172 16.92 23.73 -11.24
C ASP A 172 18.36 23.21 -11.18
N GLU A 173 19.04 23.20 -12.32
CA GLU A 173 20.39 22.67 -12.43
C GLU A 173 21.45 23.52 -11.70
N GLU A 174 21.16 24.81 -11.44
CA GLU A 174 22.08 25.70 -10.73
C GLU A 174 21.98 25.52 -9.20
N THR A 175 20.77 25.35 -8.70
CA THR A 175 20.52 25.27 -7.25
C THR A 175 20.39 23.85 -6.75
N GLY A 176 20.16 22.87 -7.64
CA GLY A 176 19.85 21.47 -7.31
C GLY A 176 18.48 21.28 -6.64
N LEU A 177 17.62 22.29 -6.64
CA LEU A 177 16.30 22.26 -6.05
C LEU A 177 15.21 22.08 -7.11
N TYR A 178 14.13 21.43 -6.72
CA TYR A 178 12.96 21.33 -7.60
C TYR A 178 12.08 22.57 -7.48
N ASN A 179 11.94 23.31 -8.57
CA ASN A 179 11.05 24.45 -8.69
C ASN A 179 9.69 24.04 -9.25
N LYS A 180 8.62 24.57 -8.66
CA LYS A 180 7.26 24.33 -9.12
C LYS A 180 6.95 25.26 -10.30
N VAL A 181 6.76 24.70 -11.49
CA VAL A 181 6.34 25.44 -12.69
C VAL A 181 4.84 25.22 -12.90
N VAL A 182 4.08 26.31 -12.93
CA VAL A 182 2.64 26.29 -13.15
C VAL A 182 2.32 26.62 -14.60
N HIS A 183 1.73 25.66 -15.31
CA HIS A 183 1.28 25.83 -16.69
C HIS A 183 -0.14 26.42 -16.71
N ARG A 184 -0.28 27.70 -17.01
CA ARG A 184 -1.57 28.41 -16.99
C ARG A 184 -2.48 28.16 -18.21
N GLU A 185 -1.97 27.54 -19.25
CA GLU A 185 -2.65 27.47 -20.54
C GLU A 185 -3.47 26.19 -20.77
N LYS A 186 -3.38 25.18 -19.89
CA LYS A 186 -4.16 23.96 -20.01
C LYS A 186 -5.38 24.00 -19.11
N PRO A 187 -6.60 23.86 -19.65
CA PRO A 187 -7.79 23.74 -18.81
C PRO A 187 -7.63 22.52 -17.92
N ILE A 188 -7.73 22.76 -16.62
CA ILE A 188 -7.63 21.71 -15.60
C ILE A 188 -8.82 20.80 -15.80
N ARG A 189 -8.55 19.57 -16.24
CA ARG A 189 -9.58 18.53 -16.29
C ARG A 189 -9.55 17.77 -14.97
N PHE A 190 -10.70 17.75 -14.32
CA PHE A 190 -10.92 16.86 -13.19
C PHE A 190 -10.79 15.40 -13.68
N HIS A 191 -9.81 14.67 -13.13
CA HIS A 191 -9.63 13.25 -13.41
C HIS A 191 -10.15 12.43 -12.23
N ALA A 192 -11.35 11.87 -12.39
CA ALA A 192 -11.94 10.97 -11.39
C ALA A 192 -11.07 9.70 -11.14
N ASN A 193 -10.17 9.38 -12.07
CA ASN A 193 -9.25 8.24 -11.97
C ASN A 193 -7.87 8.61 -11.42
N THR A 194 -7.75 9.70 -10.69
CA THR A 194 -6.50 10.06 -10.01
C THR A 194 -6.05 8.92 -9.11
N GLU A 195 -4.81 8.50 -9.25
CA GLU A 195 -4.21 7.50 -8.38
C GLU A 195 -3.76 8.14 -7.06
N ALA A 196 -3.96 7.39 -5.98
CA ALA A 196 -3.50 7.84 -4.66
C ALA A 196 -1.97 7.81 -4.59
N ILE A 197 -1.39 8.90 -4.11
CA ILE A 197 0.06 9.04 -3.95
C ILE A 197 0.63 8.01 -2.95
N MET A 198 1.88 7.64 -3.18
CA MET A 198 2.62 6.80 -2.24
C MET A 198 3.20 7.67 -1.13
N THR A 199 2.59 7.60 0.05
CA THR A 199 3.09 8.27 1.27
C THR A 199 3.96 7.32 2.10
N GLU A 200 4.79 7.86 3.01
CA GLU A 200 5.55 7.02 3.95
C GLU A 200 4.62 6.19 4.84
N ALA A 201 3.52 6.76 5.31
CA ALA A 201 2.50 6.03 6.05
C ALA A 201 1.93 4.85 5.23
N LYS A 202 1.69 5.05 3.94
CA LYS A 202 1.22 3.97 3.05
C LYS A 202 2.25 2.87 2.90
N LYS A 203 3.53 3.21 2.75
CA LYS A 203 4.62 2.21 2.70
C LYS A 203 4.65 1.36 3.98
N LEU A 204 4.49 1.99 5.14
CA LEU A 204 4.41 1.27 6.42
C LEU A 204 3.21 0.32 6.48
N VAL A 205 2.01 0.78 6.13
CA VAL A 205 0.80 -0.07 6.10
C VAL A 205 0.97 -1.26 5.15
N ILE A 206 1.56 -1.04 3.97
CA ILE A 206 1.88 -2.11 3.02
C ILE A 206 2.87 -3.10 3.65
N SER A 207 3.90 -2.62 4.34
CA SER A 207 4.91 -3.49 4.97
C SER A 207 4.30 -4.40 6.04
N PHE A 208 3.41 -3.89 6.86
CA PHE A 208 2.68 -4.67 7.86
C PHE A 208 1.71 -5.69 7.24
N GLY A 209 1.22 -5.43 6.03
CA GLY A 209 0.31 -6.32 5.31
C GLY A 209 1.00 -7.44 4.52
N ARG A 210 2.32 -7.44 4.46
CA ARG A 210 3.08 -8.46 3.72
C ARG A 210 2.98 -9.81 4.41
N PHE A 211 2.82 -10.85 3.59
CA PHE A 211 3.03 -12.21 4.08
C PHE A 211 4.51 -12.43 4.39
N THR A 212 4.82 -13.36 5.29
CA THR A 212 6.20 -13.68 5.69
C THR A 212 7.14 -13.89 4.50
N TRP A 213 6.69 -14.62 3.46
CA TRP A 213 7.46 -14.81 2.24
C TRP A 213 7.70 -13.51 1.44
N GLN A 214 6.75 -12.56 1.47
CA GLN A 214 6.90 -11.26 0.79
C GLN A 214 7.91 -10.37 1.51
N THR A 215 7.84 -10.33 2.84
CA THR A 215 8.79 -9.57 3.66
C THR A 215 10.20 -10.13 3.48
N PHE A 216 10.34 -11.45 3.57
CA PHE A 216 11.60 -12.14 3.30
C PHE A 216 12.16 -11.81 1.92
N PHE A 217 11.34 -11.94 0.87
CA PHE A 217 11.79 -11.72 -0.50
C PHE A 217 12.16 -10.25 -0.74
N TYR A 218 11.42 -9.31 -0.18
CA TYR A 218 11.74 -7.89 -0.24
C TYR A 218 13.08 -7.58 0.42
N GLN A 219 13.31 -8.09 1.62
CA GLN A 219 14.58 -7.90 2.33
C GLN A 219 15.75 -8.53 1.58
N LEU A 220 15.55 -9.71 1.00
CA LEU A 220 16.55 -10.36 0.17
C LEU A 220 16.92 -9.52 -1.07
N GLN A 221 15.93 -8.98 -1.79
CA GLN A 221 16.15 -8.14 -2.96
C GLN A 221 16.89 -6.84 -2.64
N ASN A 222 16.59 -6.23 -1.49
CA ASN A 222 17.19 -4.97 -1.07
C ASN A 222 18.53 -5.13 -0.33
N GLY A 223 19.04 -6.37 -0.20
CA GLY A 223 20.29 -6.61 0.50
C GLY A 223 20.22 -6.42 2.02
N GLU A 224 19.01 -6.49 2.60
CA GLU A 224 18.78 -6.33 4.05
C GLU A 224 19.07 -7.62 4.84
N ILE A 225 19.42 -8.71 4.16
CA ILE A 225 19.86 -9.96 4.78
C ILE A 225 21.38 -10.01 4.74
N ASP A 226 22.00 -9.71 5.88
CA ASP A 226 23.45 -9.63 6.00
C ASP A 226 24.15 -10.89 5.48
N GLY A 227 25.17 -10.69 4.65
CA GLY A 227 26.00 -11.76 4.09
C GLY A 227 25.39 -12.47 2.88
N VAL A 228 24.16 -12.16 2.47
CA VAL A 228 23.50 -12.74 1.28
C VAL A 228 23.30 -11.68 0.20
N VAL A 229 23.75 -11.98 -1.00
CA VAL A 229 23.50 -11.12 -2.17
C VAL A 229 22.42 -11.77 -3.02
N PHE A 230 21.39 -10.97 -3.36
CA PHE A 230 20.33 -11.41 -4.26
C PHE A 230 20.89 -11.78 -5.63
N GLY A 231 20.47 -12.92 -6.16
CA GLY A 231 20.96 -13.43 -7.44
C GLY A 231 20.39 -14.80 -7.78
N CYS A 232 21.02 -15.47 -8.75
CA CYS A 232 20.66 -16.83 -9.11
C CYS A 232 20.87 -17.79 -7.95
N CYS A 233 19.89 -18.64 -7.67
CA CYS A 233 19.94 -19.58 -6.55
C CYS A 233 19.18 -20.86 -6.83
N ARG A 234 19.50 -21.94 -6.12
CA ARG A 234 18.73 -23.18 -6.17
C ARG A 234 17.47 -23.08 -5.30
N PRO A 235 16.40 -23.81 -5.64
CA PRO A 235 15.18 -23.86 -4.83
C PRO A 235 15.41 -24.28 -3.38
N GLU A 236 16.35 -25.20 -3.16
CA GLU A 236 16.74 -25.67 -1.83
C GLU A 236 17.34 -24.54 -0.99
N ASP A 237 18.28 -23.82 -1.58
CA ASP A 237 19.05 -22.79 -0.87
C ASP A 237 18.17 -21.60 -0.46
N ILE A 238 17.32 -21.11 -1.37
CA ILE A 238 16.41 -19.99 -1.04
C ILE A 238 15.36 -20.41 -0.01
N TYR A 239 14.93 -21.69 -0.01
CA TYR A 239 13.99 -22.17 0.99
C TYR A 239 14.66 -22.34 2.36
N GLN A 240 15.90 -22.84 2.42
CA GLN A 240 16.67 -22.90 3.66
C GLN A 240 16.92 -21.50 4.24
N LEU A 241 17.26 -20.54 3.40
CA LEU A 241 17.41 -19.15 3.82
C LEU A 241 16.09 -18.58 4.37
N TYR A 242 14.95 -18.89 3.75
CA TYR A 242 13.62 -18.49 4.23
C TYR A 242 13.32 -19.08 5.61
N LEU A 243 13.58 -20.36 5.83
CA LEU A 243 13.39 -21.00 7.14
C LEU A 243 14.29 -20.39 8.24
N TRP A 244 15.56 -20.16 7.90
CA TRP A 244 16.48 -19.47 8.79
C TRP A 244 15.98 -18.06 9.13
N TRP A 245 15.53 -17.31 8.13
CA TRP A 245 14.99 -15.97 8.30
C TRP A 245 13.73 -15.97 9.18
N CYS A 246 12.82 -16.90 8.99
CA CYS A 246 11.64 -17.07 9.85
C CYS A 246 12.04 -17.34 11.31
N LYS A 247 13.00 -18.22 11.54
CA LYS A 247 13.52 -18.53 12.89
C LYS A 247 14.14 -17.29 13.55
N LYS A 248 14.98 -16.56 12.79
CA LYS A 248 15.64 -15.33 13.25
C LYS A 248 14.63 -14.22 13.61
N ASN A 249 13.56 -14.08 12.87
CA ASN A 249 12.55 -13.04 13.07
C ASN A 249 11.36 -13.50 13.93
N HIS A 250 11.46 -14.66 14.57
CA HIS A 250 10.41 -15.22 15.45
C HIS A 250 9.05 -15.36 14.77
N GLU A 251 9.04 -15.62 13.47
CA GLU A 251 7.80 -15.85 12.73
C GLU A 251 7.14 -17.18 13.17
N LYS A 252 5.92 -17.10 13.67
CA LYS A 252 5.18 -18.26 14.20
C LYS A 252 4.76 -19.23 13.11
N GLU A 253 4.46 -18.72 11.93
CA GLU A 253 3.99 -19.49 10.78
C GLU A 253 4.91 -19.29 9.58
N HIS A 254 5.31 -20.37 8.96
CA HIS A 254 6.07 -20.34 7.72
C HIS A 254 5.38 -21.16 6.64
N TYR A 255 5.60 -20.79 5.38
CA TYR A 255 5.05 -21.53 4.25
C TYR A 255 5.77 -22.87 4.06
N SER A 256 5.01 -23.91 3.71
CA SER A 256 5.61 -25.17 3.25
C SER A 256 6.44 -24.92 1.99
N ARG A 257 7.46 -25.78 1.77
CA ARG A 257 8.38 -25.66 0.63
C ARG A 257 7.64 -25.46 -0.71
N SER A 258 6.65 -26.28 -1.01
CA SER A 258 5.89 -26.19 -2.26
C SER A 258 5.15 -24.83 -2.40
N LYS A 259 4.49 -24.39 -1.34
CA LYS A 259 3.76 -23.13 -1.32
C LYS A 259 4.70 -21.93 -1.48
N PHE A 260 5.81 -21.93 -0.75
CA PHE A 260 6.83 -20.90 -0.84
C PHE A 260 7.43 -20.81 -2.24
N LEU A 261 7.91 -21.93 -2.80
CA LEU A 261 8.52 -21.94 -4.15
C LEU A 261 7.53 -21.52 -5.25
N ASN A 262 6.24 -21.83 -5.12
CA ASN A 262 5.23 -21.34 -6.05
C ASN A 262 5.09 -19.81 -6.00
N HIS A 263 5.21 -19.19 -4.82
CA HIS A 263 5.25 -17.74 -4.72
C HIS A 263 6.52 -17.14 -5.34
N ILE A 264 7.71 -17.76 -5.10
CA ILE A 264 8.96 -17.28 -5.69
C ILE A 264 8.94 -17.36 -7.22
N LYS A 265 8.31 -18.37 -7.83
CA LYS A 265 8.11 -18.44 -9.29
C LYS A 265 7.35 -17.25 -9.88
N THR A 266 6.57 -16.52 -9.10
CA THR A 266 5.92 -15.28 -9.57
C THR A 266 6.90 -14.09 -9.64
N LYS A 267 7.98 -14.15 -8.88
CA LYS A 267 8.97 -13.08 -8.72
C LYS A 267 10.25 -13.30 -9.53
N MET A 268 10.64 -14.54 -9.78
CA MET A 268 11.85 -14.93 -10.49
C MET A 268 11.50 -15.94 -11.59
N TYR A 269 12.32 -16.03 -12.62
CA TYR A 269 12.22 -17.13 -13.59
C TYR A 269 12.71 -18.44 -12.94
N TYR A 270 12.00 -19.54 -13.17
CA TYR A 270 12.39 -20.87 -12.71
C TYR A 270 12.70 -21.73 -13.92
N GLU A 271 13.98 -21.99 -14.18
CA GLU A 271 14.44 -22.56 -15.43
C GLU A 271 15.59 -23.55 -15.22
N LYS A 272 15.71 -24.51 -16.15
CA LYS A 272 16.85 -25.41 -16.22
C LYS A 272 17.95 -24.75 -17.04
N ARG A 273 19.07 -24.39 -16.41
CA ARG A 273 20.18 -23.64 -17.04
C ARG A 273 21.50 -24.36 -16.90
N TRP A 274 22.39 -24.12 -17.86
CA TRP A 274 23.78 -24.48 -17.75
C TRP A 274 24.52 -23.50 -16.85
N CYS A 275 25.30 -24.04 -15.92
CA CYS A 275 26.08 -23.27 -14.97
C CYS A 275 27.53 -23.72 -15.03
N ARG A 276 28.45 -22.77 -14.91
CA ARG A 276 29.87 -22.98 -14.72
C ARG A 276 30.38 -21.98 -13.68
N CYS A 277 31.23 -22.40 -12.78
CA CYS A 277 31.82 -21.49 -11.81
C CYS A 277 33.34 -21.45 -11.99
N PRO A 278 33.91 -20.43 -12.64
CA PRO A 278 35.34 -20.31 -12.90
C PRO A 278 36.19 -20.22 -11.63
N SER A 279 35.62 -19.74 -10.53
CA SER A 279 36.29 -19.63 -9.22
C SER A 279 36.18 -20.88 -8.34
N SER A 280 35.54 -21.95 -8.81
CA SER A 280 35.42 -23.21 -8.07
C SER A 280 36.70 -24.08 -8.18
N ASN A 281 36.77 -25.11 -7.35
CA ASN A 281 37.85 -26.13 -7.44
C ASN A 281 37.81 -26.92 -8.79
N GLN A 282 36.75 -26.77 -9.59
CA GLN A 282 36.57 -27.38 -10.90
C GLN A 282 36.11 -26.32 -11.92
N PRO A 283 36.97 -25.38 -12.29
CA PRO A 283 36.58 -24.18 -13.04
C PRO A 283 36.04 -24.44 -14.44
N THR A 284 36.40 -25.57 -15.06
CA THR A 284 35.95 -25.97 -16.40
C THR A 284 34.67 -26.82 -16.40
N LYS A 285 34.24 -27.31 -15.23
CA LYS A 285 33.08 -28.20 -15.14
C LYS A 285 31.79 -27.45 -15.36
N LYS A 286 31.06 -27.88 -16.37
CA LYS A 286 29.69 -27.43 -16.65
C LYS A 286 28.69 -28.42 -16.07
N TYR A 287 27.61 -27.89 -15.50
CA TYR A 287 26.51 -28.71 -15.00
C TYR A 287 25.17 -28.04 -15.32
N GLN A 288 24.11 -28.85 -15.41
CA GLN A 288 22.75 -28.33 -15.54
C GLN A 288 22.05 -28.37 -14.19
N ALA A 289 21.37 -27.30 -13.85
CA ALA A 289 20.54 -27.23 -12.64
C ALA A 289 19.24 -26.47 -12.90
N TRP A 290 18.21 -26.83 -12.15
CA TRP A 290 17.03 -25.99 -12.00
C TRP A 290 17.36 -24.88 -11.02
N ILE A 291 17.26 -23.64 -11.47
CA ILE A 291 17.60 -22.46 -10.66
C ILE A 291 16.52 -21.37 -10.79
N PHE A 292 16.44 -20.53 -9.79
CA PHE A 292 15.77 -19.25 -9.87
C PHE A 292 16.71 -18.20 -10.45
N VAL A 293 16.23 -17.44 -11.43
CA VAL A 293 16.98 -16.38 -12.10
C VAL A 293 16.23 -15.06 -11.90
N PRO A 294 16.86 -13.99 -11.39
CA PRO A 294 16.26 -12.67 -11.32
C PRO A 294 15.77 -12.20 -12.69
N LYS A 295 14.62 -11.51 -12.71
CA LYS A 295 14.02 -11.01 -13.97
C LYS A 295 14.86 -9.91 -14.64
N ASP A 296 15.65 -9.24 -13.84
CA ASP A 296 16.55 -8.13 -14.17
C ASP A 296 18.02 -8.54 -14.07
N LEU A 297 18.33 -9.83 -14.31
CA LEU A 297 19.70 -10.32 -14.27
C LEU A 297 20.58 -9.55 -15.27
N HIS A 298 21.54 -8.82 -14.73
CA HIS A 298 22.58 -8.17 -15.53
C HIS A 298 23.74 -9.14 -15.81
N ILE A 299 24.12 -9.25 -17.07
CA ILE A 299 25.26 -10.03 -17.53
C ILE A 299 26.31 -9.03 -18.03
N PRO A 300 27.48 -8.93 -17.36
CA PRO A 300 28.56 -8.06 -17.85
C PRO A 300 29.04 -8.48 -19.26
N ASP A 301 29.42 -7.52 -20.08
CA ASP A 301 29.79 -7.74 -21.49
C ASP A 301 30.91 -8.77 -21.68
N ASP A 302 31.83 -8.86 -20.73
CA ASP A 302 32.99 -9.77 -20.76
C ASP A 302 32.71 -11.17 -20.20
N TRP A 303 31.46 -11.45 -19.77
CA TRP A 303 31.11 -12.70 -19.10
C TRP A 303 30.12 -13.53 -19.91
N HIS A 304 30.31 -14.85 -19.88
CA HIS A 304 29.29 -15.77 -20.38
C HIS A 304 28.16 -15.95 -19.36
N GLU A 305 26.92 -15.98 -19.82
CA GLU A 305 25.71 -16.16 -19.00
C GLU A 305 25.84 -17.33 -18.00
N MET A 306 26.39 -18.48 -18.46
CA MET A 306 26.57 -19.65 -17.61
C MET A 306 27.56 -19.42 -16.47
N ASP A 307 28.54 -18.53 -16.65
CA ASP A 307 29.57 -18.21 -15.62
C ASP A 307 28.99 -17.28 -14.57
N VAL A 308 28.19 -16.30 -15.00
CA VAL A 308 27.44 -15.41 -14.08
C VAL A 308 26.51 -16.24 -13.23
N MET A 309 25.68 -17.07 -13.84
CA MET A 309 24.71 -17.91 -13.13
C MET A 309 25.40 -18.90 -12.17
N GLY A 310 26.42 -19.59 -12.62
CA GLY A 310 27.16 -20.55 -11.78
C GLY A 310 27.87 -19.89 -10.60
N THR A 311 28.45 -18.73 -10.81
CA THR A 311 29.12 -17.94 -9.74
C THR A 311 28.11 -17.44 -8.72
N GLN A 312 26.97 -16.90 -9.16
CA GLN A 312 25.91 -16.44 -8.26
C GLN A 312 25.31 -17.60 -7.46
N VAL A 313 25.03 -18.73 -8.08
CA VAL A 313 24.51 -19.94 -7.40
C VAL A 313 25.48 -20.40 -6.31
N LEU A 314 26.77 -20.50 -6.61
CA LEU A 314 27.77 -20.93 -5.61
C LEU A 314 27.91 -19.91 -4.47
N ARG A 315 27.92 -18.63 -4.79
CA ARG A 315 27.96 -17.55 -3.78
C ARG A 315 26.76 -17.60 -2.85
N PHE A 316 25.56 -17.76 -3.41
CA PHE A 316 24.33 -17.85 -2.64
C PHE A 316 24.32 -19.09 -1.74
N GLU A 317 24.63 -20.27 -2.29
CA GLU A 317 24.74 -21.52 -1.54
C GLU A 317 25.72 -21.41 -0.37
N THR A 318 26.90 -20.82 -0.61
CA THR A 318 27.95 -20.64 0.41
C THR A 318 27.46 -19.72 1.53
N ALA A 319 26.82 -18.59 1.19
CA ALA A 319 26.27 -17.66 2.15
C ALA A 319 25.18 -18.30 3.03
N VAL A 320 24.27 -19.03 2.41
CA VAL A 320 23.20 -19.73 3.14
C VAL A 320 23.78 -20.76 4.12
N ARG A 321 24.73 -21.59 3.68
CA ARG A 321 25.41 -22.57 4.56
C ARG A 321 26.09 -21.91 5.76
N GLN A 322 26.76 -20.78 5.55
CA GLN A 322 27.42 -20.04 6.64
C GLN A 322 26.41 -19.50 7.66
N LEU A 323 25.26 -19.01 7.21
CA LEU A 323 24.23 -18.49 8.08
C LEU A 323 23.52 -19.58 8.87
N VAL A 324 23.16 -20.68 8.21
CA VAL A 324 22.45 -21.79 8.85
C VAL A 324 23.34 -22.48 9.89
N ASN A 325 24.61 -22.76 9.57
CA ASN A 325 25.54 -23.42 10.49
C ASN A 325 25.86 -22.57 11.73
N ARG A 326 25.90 -21.24 11.61
CA ARG A 326 26.10 -20.34 12.77
C ARG A 326 24.91 -20.27 13.73
N PHE A 327 23.78 -20.77 13.34
CA PHE A 327 22.55 -20.72 14.17
C PHE A 327 22.27 -22.02 14.91
N ASP A 328 22.97 -23.09 14.52
CA ASP A 328 22.84 -24.42 15.16
C ASP A 328 23.94 -24.64 16.22
N ASP A 329 24.90 -23.72 16.31
CA ASP A 329 25.90 -23.60 17.39
C ASP A 329 25.42 -22.57 18.45
#